data_00d304772a0272fad121f6c942c74a5d
#
_entry.id   00d304772a0272fad121f6c942c74a5d
#
_cell.length_a   1.000
_cell.length_b   1.000
_cell.length_c   1.000
_cell.angle_alpha   90.00
_cell.angle_beta   90.00
_cell.angle_gamma   90.00
#
_symmetry.space_group_name_H-M   'P 1'
#
loop_
_entity.id
_entity.type
_entity.pdbx_description
1 polymer ?
#
loop_
_entity_poly.entity_id
_entity_poly.type
_entity_poly.pdbx_seq_one_letter_code
_entity_poly.pdbx_strand_id
1 'polypeptide(L)'
;PSPYIWQSYALSYKKRLFDNKDNKFSASIVSTIEYWKFSSGGINSKSIFNNKDDSFGKETYENLIGAFSFPLTKEFNEKVVIAIVPGITFLPDRMGSKNIGKNSYGNNFYLGAGIVWNILDNLKILSSFTNPLGPGSNYFDHNLNFSNKSIYSYGLNWDVNQKIGIEGKITNSFGETPSTGLLTIPSDNKPLYSANLVYNPYGLDYKL
;
A
#
# COMPACT_ATOMS: atom_id res chain seq x y z
N PRO A 1 -19.02 -0.43 15.94
CA PRO A 1 -17.74 -0.06 15.31
C PRO A 1 -17.84 1.35 14.79
N SER A 2 -16.98 2.22 15.28
CA SER A 2 -16.95 3.60 14.82
C SER A 2 -16.41 3.63 13.39
N PRO A 3 -17.06 4.33 12.46
CA PRO A 3 -16.53 4.46 11.13
C PRO A 3 -15.25 5.30 11.19
N TYR A 4 -14.18 4.75 10.66
CA TYR A 4 -12.99 5.51 10.36
C TYR A 4 -13.17 6.17 8.99
N ILE A 5 -12.90 7.46 8.92
CA ILE A 5 -12.84 8.17 7.66
C ILE A 5 -11.38 8.37 7.33
N TRP A 6 -10.99 7.83 6.20
CA TRP A 6 -9.66 7.95 5.63
C TRP A 6 -9.71 8.77 4.36
N GLN A 7 -8.86 9.76 4.26
CA GLN A 7 -8.69 10.56 3.06
C GLN A 7 -7.20 10.71 2.80
N SER A 8 -6.80 10.53 1.56
CA SER A 8 -5.43 10.79 1.14
C SER A 8 -5.39 11.45 -0.23
N TYR A 9 -4.42 12.33 -0.41
CA TYR A 9 -4.10 12.97 -1.68
C TYR A 9 -2.61 12.76 -1.92
N ALA A 10 -2.26 11.95 -2.89
CA ALA A 10 -0.89 11.56 -3.16
C ALA A 10 -0.40 12.14 -4.49
N LEU A 11 0.83 12.63 -4.48
CA LEU A 11 1.60 12.94 -5.67
C LEU A 11 2.76 11.95 -5.76
N SER A 12 2.83 11.23 -6.86
CA SER A 12 3.90 10.26 -7.10
C SER A 12 4.74 10.65 -8.31
N TYR A 13 6.04 10.47 -8.18
CA TYR A 13 7.01 10.64 -9.25
C TYR A 13 7.76 9.34 -9.48
N LYS A 14 7.83 8.89 -10.72
CA LYS A 14 8.61 7.71 -11.14
C LYS A 14 9.55 8.08 -12.26
N LYS A 15 10.82 7.72 -12.12
CA LYS A 15 11.85 7.86 -13.17
C LYS A 15 12.56 6.54 -13.35
N ARG A 16 12.65 6.10 -14.61
CA ARG A 16 13.52 5.00 -15.00
C ARG A 16 14.96 5.51 -15.00
N LEU A 17 15.84 4.85 -14.27
CA LEU A 17 17.26 5.20 -14.17
C LEU A 17 18.11 4.39 -15.13
N PHE A 18 17.74 3.14 -15.31
CA PHE A 18 18.47 2.20 -16.15
C PHE A 18 17.50 1.26 -16.86
N ASP A 19 17.78 0.96 -18.10
CA ASP A 19 17.02 0.02 -18.93
C ASP A 19 17.97 -0.72 -19.87
N ASN A 20 18.26 -1.98 -19.56
CA ASN A 20 19.05 -2.85 -20.42
C ASN A 20 18.11 -3.80 -21.17
N LYS A 21 17.89 -3.47 -22.45
CA LYS A 21 16.98 -4.24 -23.31
C LYS A 21 17.49 -5.64 -23.61
N ASP A 22 18.80 -5.82 -23.74
CA ASP A 22 19.41 -7.11 -24.05
C ASP A 22 19.20 -8.11 -22.91
N ASN A 23 19.39 -7.64 -21.68
CA ASN A 23 19.22 -8.44 -20.48
C ASN A 23 17.80 -8.36 -19.91
N LYS A 24 16.91 -7.56 -20.50
CA LYS A 24 15.55 -7.33 -20.02
C LYS A 24 15.51 -6.97 -18.52
N PHE A 25 16.41 -6.09 -18.10
CA PHE A 25 16.55 -5.63 -16.73
C PHE A 25 16.41 -4.12 -16.67
N SER A 26 15.59 -3.64 -15.71
CA SER A 26 15.47 -2.20 -15.50
C SER A 26 15.48 -1.83 -14.02
N ALA A 27 15.90 -0.60 -13.75
CA ALA A 27 15.89 0.01 -12.43
C ALA A 27 15.16 1.35 -12.49
N SER A 28 14.39 1.65 -11.49
CA SER A 28 13.61 2.87 -11.37
C SER A 28 13.71 3.45 -9.97
N ILE A 29 13.42 4.74 -9.86
CA ILE A 29 13.20 5.42 -8.60
C ILE A 29 11.74 5.86 -8.55
N VAL A 30 11.11 5.67 -7.41
CA VAL A 30 9.74 6.13 -7.14
C VAL A 30 9.75 6.91 -5.85
N SER A 31 9.19 8.11 -5.88
CA SER A 31 8.94 8.91 -4.68
C SER A 31 7.48 9.30 -4.61
N THR A 32 6.93 9.31 -3.41
CA THR A 32 5.54 9.69 -3.16
C THR A 32 5.50 10.64 -1.98
N ILE A 33 4.73 11.71 -2.13
CA ILE A 33 4.34 12.61 -1.05
C ILE A 33 2.83 12.54 -0.97
N GLU A 34 2.30 12.37 0.24
CA GLU A 34 0.88 12.15 0.46
C GLU A 34 0.39 12.98 1.66
N TYR A 35 -0.64 13.78 1.44
CA TYR A 35 -1.40 14.36 2.52
C TYR A 35 -2.40 13.33 3.02
N TRP A 36 -2.26 12.96 4.28
CA TRP A 36 -3.04 11.92 4.92
C TRP A 36 -3.91 12.51 6.02
N LYS A 37 -5.20 12.25 5.95
CA LYS A 37 -6.17 12.62 6.96
C LYS A 37 -6.91 11.39 7.45
N PHE A 38 -6.89 11.21 8.73
CA PHE A 38 -7.56 10.11 9.41
C PHE A 38 -8.47 10.65 10.49
N SER A 39 -9.73 10.26 10.48
CA SER A 39 -10.71 10.67 11.48
C SER A 39 -11.34 9.45 12.11
N SER A 40 -11.37 9.39 13.42
CA SER A 40 -12.17 8.45 14.18
C SER A 40 -13.37 9.18 14.78
N GLY A 41 -14.54 8.60 14.67
CA GLY A 41 -15.76 9.16 15.28
C GLY A 41 -16.68 8.04 15.76
N GLY A 42 -17.25 8.19 16.91
CA GLY A 42 -18.20 7.22 17.43
C GLY A 42 -18.44 7.38 18.92
N ILE A 43 -19.64 7.01 19.32
CA ILE A 43 -20.05 6.94 20.73
C ILE A 43 -19.31 5.75 21.35
N ASN A 44 -18.60 5.96 22.46
CA ASN A 44 -17.92 4.93 23.26
C ASN A 44 -16.75 4.19 22.57
N SER A 45 -16.08 4.79 21.61
CA SER A 45 -14.84 4.21 21.10
C SER A 45 -13.62 4.78 21.83
N LYS A 46 -12.78 3.89 22.39
CA LYS A 46 -11.40 4.30 22.70
C LYS A 46 -10.75 4.71 21.38
N SER A 47 -10.49 5.99 21.24
CA SER A 47 -9.79 6.48 20.08
C SER A 47 -8.33 6.07 20.17
N ILE A 48 -7.74 5.63 19.03
CA ILE A 48 -6.29 5.44 18.95
C ILE A 48 -5.52 6.75 19.17
N PHE A 49 -6.22 7.88 19.13
CA PHE A 49 -5.65 9.22 19.28
C PHE A 49 -5.83 9.81 20.68
N ASN A 50 -6.72 9.25 21.49
CA ASN A 50 -7.01 9.78 22.82
C ASN A 50 -7.41 8.69 23.80
N ASN A 51 -6.73 8.63 24.95
CA ASN A 51 -7.07 7.73 26.04
C ASN A 51 -8.21 8.24 26.92
N LYS A 52 -8.82 9.38 26.60
CA LYS A 52 -9.98 9.88 27.30
C LYS A 52 -11.23 9.24 26.76
N ASP A 53 -12.09 8.77 27.65
CA ASP A 53 -13.48 8.35 27.40
C ASP A 53 -14.35 9.56 27.00
N ASP A 54 -13.91 10.33 26.01
CA ASP A 54 -14.73 11.41 25.46
C ASP A 54 -15.81 10.79 24.58
N SER A 55 -16.96 10.63 25.16
CA SER A 55 -18.14 10.00 24.57
C SER A 55 -18.68 10.70 23.30
N PHE A 56 -18.11 11.82 22.89
CA PHE A 56 -18.55 12.63 21.75
C PHE A 56 -17.42 13.20 20.88
N GLY A 57 -16.16 12.82 21.09
CA GLY A 57 -15.03 13.38 20.38
C GLY A 57 -14.84 12.80 18.98
N LYS A 58 -15.06 13.61 17.96
CA LYS A 58 -14.52 13.35 16.61
C LYS A 58 -13.07 13.83 16.60
N GLU A 59 -12.13 12.90 16.60
CA GLU A 59 -10.73 13.25 16.45
C GLU A 59 -10.30 13.13 15.00
N THR A 60 -9.60 14.13 14.54
CA THR A 60 -9.01 14.19 13.21
C THR A 60 -7.51 14.33 13.36
N TYR A 61 -6.80 13.47 12.67
CA TYR A 61 -5.35 13.51 12.56
C TYR A 61 -4.97 13.81 11.10
N GLU A 62 -4.12 14.77 10.91
CA GLU A 62 -3.65 15.19 9.58
C GLU A 62 -2.12 15.21 9.59
N ASN A 63 -1.50 14.66 8.54
CA ASN A 63 -0.07 14.67 8.40
C ASN A 63 0.35 14.57 6.92
N LEU A 64 1.58 15.00 6.68
CA LEU A 64 2.29 14.74 5.43
C LEU A 64 3.13 13.48 5.62
N ILE A 65 2.87 12.48 4.80
CA ILE A 65 3.61 11.23 4.78
C ILE A 65 4.28 11.05 3.42
N GLY A 66 5.20 10.11 3.33
CA GLY A 66 5.90 9.89 2.07
C GLY A 66 6.51 8.51 1.98
N ALA A 67 6.99 8.19 0.78
CA ALA A 67 7.74 6.98 0.53
C ALA A 67 8.77 7.22 -0.57
N PHE A 68 9.83 6.43 -0.49
CA PHE A 68 10.87 6.37 -1.47
C PHE A 68 11.22 4.91 -1.74
N SER A 69 11.26 4.50 -3.00
CA SER A 69 11.60 3.13 -3.36
C SER A 69 12.46 3.06 -4.61
N PHE A 70 13.15 1.93 -4.75
CA PHE A 70 14.06 1.65 -5.83
C PHE A 70 13.71 0.31 -6.49
N PRO A 71 12.65 0.25 -7.32
CA PRO A 71 12.25 -0.96 -8.00
C PRO A 71 13.31 -1.45 -8.99
N LEU A 72 13.70 -2.71 -8.83
CA LEU A 72 14.53 -3.47 -9.75
C LEU A 72 13.65 -4.51 -10.41
N THR A 73 13.56 -4.52 -11.73
CA THR A 73 12.71 -5.44 -12.48
C THR A 73 13.50 -6.26 -13.48
N LYS A 74 13.15 -7.53 -13.59
CA LYS A 74 13.70 -8.47 -14.56
C LYS A 74 12.56 -9.15 -15.29
N GLU A 75 12.54 -9.07 -16.59
CA GLU A 75 11.63 -9.84 -17.43
C GLU A 75 12.26 -11.18 -17.80
N PHE A 76 11.55 -12.27 -17.46
CA PHE A 76 11.88 -13.64 -17.86
C PHE A 76 10.87 -14.06 -18.92
N ASN A 77 11.27 -14.14 -20.15
CA ASN A 77 10.39 -14.35 -21.28
C ASN A 77 9.39 -13.18 -21.42
N GLU A 78 8.54 -13.24 -22.41
CA GLU A 78 7.46 -12.25 -22.58
C GLU A 78 6.29 -12.41 -21.59
N LYS A 79 6.37 -13.45 -20.74
CA LYS A 79 5.27 -13.87 -19.87
C LYS A 79 5.47 -13.55 -18.39
N VAL A 80 6.70 -13.44 -17.92
CA VAL A 80 6.99 -13.32 -16.49
C VAL A 80 7.89 -12.13 -16.22
N VAL A 81 7.44 -11.24 -15.34
CA VAL A 81 8.22 -10.13 -14.81
C VAL A 81 8.35 -10.30 -13.31
N ILE A 82 9.57 -10.23 -12.81
CA ILE A 82 9.86 -10.24 -11.37
C ILE A 82 10.39 -8.87 -10.98
N ALA A 83 9.97 -8.39 -9.81
CA ALA A 83 10.43 -7.14 -9.23
C ALA A 83 10.94 -7.37 -7.81
N ILE A 84 12.00 -6.64 -7.45
CA ILE A 84 12.47 -6.46 -6.07
C ILE A 84 12.41 -4.97 -5.78
N VAL A 85 11.83 -4.59 -4.66
CA VAL A 85 11.51 -3.20 -4.33
C VAL A 85 12.00 -2.86 -2.92
N PRO A 86 13.28 -2.53 -2.74
CA PRO A 86 13.72 -1.90 -1.51
C PRO A 86 13.15 -0.49 -1.40
N GLY A 87 12.81 -0.07 -0.19
CA GLY A 87 12.27 1.28 0.02
C GLY A 87 12.20 1.68 1.49
N ILE A 88 11.76 2.91 1.68
CA ILE A 88 11.52 3.51 2.98
C ILE A 88 10.20 4.28 2.95
N THR A 89 9.43 4.21 4.02
CA THR A 89 8.26 5.05 4.27
C THR A 89 8.55 6.02 5.42
N PHE A 90 8.03 7.22 5.29
CA PHE A 90 8.07 8.27 6.27
C PHE A 90 6.67 8.44 6.83
N LEU A 91 6.41 7.74 7.92
CA LEU A 91 5.14 7.78 8.64
C LEU A 91 5.36 8.48 9.98
N PRO A 92 4.32 9.12 10.54
CA PRO A 92 4.44 9.75 11.83
C PRO A 92 4.76 8.72 12.93
N ASP A 93 5.67 9.07 13.81
CA ASP A 93 6.03 8.27 14.97
C ASP A 93 5.10 8.51 16.18
N ARG A 94 4.20 9.48 16.06
CA ARG A 94 3.19 9.81 17.08
C ARG A 94 1.88 10.13 16.38
N MET A 95 0.86 9.37 16.72
CA MET A 95 -0.52 9.62 16.30
C MET A 95 -1.34 9.97 17.53
N GLY A 96 -1.87 11.21 17.60
CA GLY A 96 -2.76 11.64 18.65
C GLY A 96 -2.08 12.15 19.93
N SER A 97 -2.79 12.04 21.04
CA SER A 97 -2.40 12.65 22.31
C SER A 97 -1.10 12.07 22.86
N LYS A 98 -0.41 12.89 23.68
CA LYS A 98 0.87 12.58 24.36
C LYS A 98 0.91 11.25 25.14
N ASN A 99 -0.23 10.60 25.33
CA ASN A 99 -0.40 9.42 26.17
C ASN A 99 -0.47 8.10 25.40
N ILE A 100 -0.55 8.13 24.06
CA ILE A 100 -0.38 6.91 23.25
C ILE A 100 1.11 6.64 23.16
N GLY A 101 1.52 5.46 23.60
CA GLY A 101 2.88 5.07 23.85
C GLY A 101 3.88 5.45 22.74
N LYS A 102 5.15 5.45 23.08
CA LYS A 102 6.29 5.94 22.29
C LYS A 102 6.47 5.33 20.90
N ASN A 103 5.69 4.34 20.53
CA ASN A 103 5.86 3.55 19.30
C ASN A 103 4.56 3.54 18.50
N SER A 104 4.31 4.58 17.72
CA SER A 104 3.36 4.51 16.63
C SER A 104 4.07 4.05 15.34
N TYR A 105 3.53 4.32 14.18
CA TYR A 105 4.10 3.80 12.93
C TYR A 105 5.59 4.13 12.75
N GLY A 106 5.98 5.40 12.64
CA GLY A 106 7.36 5.83 12.42
C GLY A 106 7.92 5.45 11.05
N ASN A 107 9.16 5.85 10.81
CA ASN A 107 9.86 5.53 9.57
C ASN A 107 10.14 4.03 9.48
N ASN A 108 9.94 3.45 8.30
CA ASN A 108 10.06 2.01 8.11
C ASN A 108 10.78 1.69 6.80
N PHE A 109 11.93 1.04 6.90
CA PHE A 109 12.53 0.38 5.75
C PHE A 109 11.72 -0.86 5.41
N TYR A 110 11.66 -1.20 4.12
CA TYR A 110 11.00 -2.41 3.67
C TYR A 110 11.70 -3.03 2.47
N LEU A 111 11.46 -4.31 2.29
CA LEU A 111 11.85 -5.04 1.10
C LEU A 111 10.60 -5.71 0.52
N GLY A 112 10.25 -5.29 -0.69
CA GLY A 112 9.18 -5.89 -1.48
C GLY A 112 9.72 -6.84 -2.52
N ALA A 113 8.93 -7.84 -2.87
CA ALA A 113 9.10 -8.69 -4.03
C ALA A 113 7.75 -8.85 -4.74
N GLY A 114 7.77 -8.89 -6.06
CA GLY A 114 6.55 -9.05 -6.86
C GLY A 114 6.80 -9.86 -8.12
N ILE A 115 5.74 -10.49 -8.60
CA ILE A 115 5.72 -11.21 -9.86
C ILE A 115 4.46 -10.83 -10.63
N VAL A 116 4.61 -10.59 -11.91
CA VAL A 116 3.53 -10.51 -12.88
C VAL A 116 3.68 -11.66 -13.84
N TRP A 117 2.64 -12.44 -13.99
CA TRP A 117 2.61 -13.58 -14.90
C TRP A 117 1.47 -13.44 -15.90
N ASN A 118 1.81 -13.26 -17.17
CA ASN A 118 0.90 -13.26 -18.30
C ASN A 118 0.56 -14.71 -18.65
N ILE A 119 -0.55 -15.25 -18.15
CA ILE A 119 -0.99 -16.63 -18.43
C ILE A 119 -1.48 -16.73 -19.87
N LEU A 120 -2.30 -15.74 -20.27
CA LEU A 120 -2.82 -15.54 -21.61
C LEU A 120 -2.55 -14.10 -22.01
N ASP A 121 -2.70 -13.77 -23.28
CA ASP A 121 -2.52 -12.40 -23.78
C ASP A 121 -3.47 -11.40 -23.10
N ASN A 122 -4.62 -11.88 -22.64
CA ASN A 122 -5.64 -11.09 -21.97
C ASN A 122 -5.82 -11.40 -20.47
N LEU A 123 -4.97 -12.28 -19.89
CA LEU A 123 -5.11 -12.69 -18.49
C LEU A 123 -3.77 -12.65 -17.77
N LYS A 124 -3.69 -11.85 -16.70
CA LYS A 124 -2.49 -11.67 -15.87
C LYS A 124 -2.77 -12.01 -14.42
N ILE A 125 -1.82 -12.68 -13.80
CA ILE A 125 -1.78 -12.85 -12.34
C ILE A 125 -0.67 -11.96 -11.79
N LEU A 126 -0.98 -11.29 -10.69
CA LEU A 126 -0.05 -10.46 -9.94
C LEU A 126 0.08 -11.02 -8.54
N SER A 127 1.28 -11.09 -8.04
CA SER A 127 1.53 -11.42 -6.63
C SER A 127 2.62 -10.52 -6.10
N SER A 128 2.44 -10.00 -4.90
CA SER A 128 3.47 -9.24 -4.22
C SER A 128 3.52 -9.57 -2.74
N PHE A 129 4.71 -9.44 -2.19
CA PHE A 129 4.99 -9.63 -0.78
C PHE A 129 5.96 -8.53 -0.35
N THR A 130 5.66 -7.85 0.75
CA THR A 130 6.50 -6.78 1.29
C THR A 130 6.72 -7.01 2.77
N ASN A 131 7.99 -7.03 3.18
CA ASN A 131 8.38 -7.21 4.55
C ASN A 131 8.92 -5.89 5.14
N PRO A 132 8.26 -5.30 6.15
CA PRO A 132 8.80 -4.17 6.89
C PRO A 132 10.01 -4.63 7.70
N LEU A 133 11.07 -3.83 7.68
CA LEU A 133 12.34 -4.12 8.36
C LEU A 133 12.58 -3.24 9.61
N GLY A 134 11.68 -2.29 9.84
CA GLY A 134 11.78 -1.34 10.95
C GLY A 134 12.64 -0.10 10.59
N PRO A 135 12.92 0.79 11.55
CA PRO A 135 12.60 0.70 12.99
C PRO A 135 11.14 0.97 13.38
N GLY A 136 10.34 1.50 12.46
CA GLY A 136 8.92 1.77 12.69
C GLY A 136 8.08 0.49 12.67
N SER A 137 6.77 0.67 12.78
CA SER A 137 5.75 -0.38 12.75
C SER A 137 4.78 -0.14 11.62
N ASN A 138 4.07 -1.18 11.20
CA ASN A 138 3.04 -1.05 10.16
C ASN A 138 1.68 -1.64 10.57
N TYR A 139 1.58 -2.15 11.78
CA TYR A 139 0.40 -2.79 12.34
C TYR A 139 0.24 -2.41 13.81
N PHE A 140 -1.00 -2.35 14.30
CA PHE A 140 -1.33 -2.32 15.71
C PHE A 140 -2.52 -3.24 16.01
N ASP A 141 -2.50 -3.84 17.21
CA ASP A 141 -3.56 -4.73 17.68
C ASP A 141 -4.67 -3.96 18.41
N HIS A 142 -5.67 -4.69 18.92
CA HIS A 142 -6.78 -4.11 19.68
C HIS A 142 -6.35 -3.44 21.01
N ASN A 143 -5.18 -3.79 21.51
CA ASN A 143 -4.60 -3.20 22.73
C ASN A 143 -3.66 -2.04 22.40
N LEU A 144 -3.58 -1.62 21.12
CA LEU A 144 -2.68 -0.58 20.61
C LEU A 144 -1.20 -0.94 20.75
N ASN A 145 -0.87 -2.23 20.71
CA ASN A 145 0.53 -2.66 20.58
C ASN A 145 0.95 -2.61 19.12
N PHE A 146 1.98 -1.83 18.86
CA PHE A 146 2.54 -1.68 17.52
C PHE A 146 3.55 -2.77 17.21
N SER A 147 3.51 -3.30 16.00
CA SER A 147 4.41 -4.36 15.54
C SER A 147 4.57 -4.33 14.02
N ASN A 148 5.43 -5.18 13.50
CA ASN A 148 5.62 -5.36 12.06
C ASN A 148 4.93 -6.63 11.57
N LYS A 149 4.20 -6.50 10.47
CA LYS A 149 3.56 -7.59 9.76
C LYS A 149 3.85 -7.50 8.27
N SER A 150 4.13 -8.63 7.66
CA SER A 150 4.31 -8.70 6.21
C SER A 150 3.02 -8.37 5.48
N ILE A 151 3.16 -7.67 4.38
CA ILE A 151 2.07 -7.31 3.47
C ILE A 151 2.10 -8.27 2.29
N TYR A 152 0.95 -8.75 1.89
CA TYR A 152 0.77 -9.55 0.69
C TYR A 152 -0.36 -9.02 -0.17
N SER A 153 -0.24 -9.23 -1.46
CA SER A 153 -1.29 -8.92 -2.42
C SER A 153 -1.29 -9.95 -3.54
N TYR A 154 -2.46 -10.44 -3.89
CA TYR A 154 -2.70 -11.30 -5.03
C TYR A 154 -3.75 -10.65 -5.90
N GLY A 155 -3.48 -10.53 -7.19
CA GLY A 155 -4.36 -9.89 -8.15
C GLY A 155 -4.54 -10.74 -9.39
N LEU A 156 -5.69 -10.56 -10.03
CA LEU A 156 -6.02 -11.11 -11.32
C LEU A 156 -6.55 -9.97 -12.18
N ASN A 157 -5.94 -9.76 -13.36
CA ASN A 157 -6.41 -8.79 -14.34
C ASN A 157 -6.81 -9.53 -15.60
N TRP A 158 -8.06 -9.37 -15.99
CA TRP A 158 -8.65 -9.97 -17.17
C TRP A 158 -9.18 -8.90 -18.12
N ASP A 159 -8.54 -8.78 -19.29
CA ASP A 159 -8.99 -7.91 -20.37
C ASP A 159 -10.10 -8.64 -21.16
N VAL A 160 -11.37 -8.33 -20.83
CA VAL A 160 -12.54 -8.93 -21.49
C VAL A 160 -12.55 -8.58 -22.98
N ASN A 161 -12.17 -7.34 -23.29
CA ASN A 161 -11.97 -6.84 -24.66
C ASN A 161 -11.02 -5.63 -24.62
N GLN A 162 -10.77 -5.00 -25.78
CA GLN A 162 -9.86 -3.86 -25.90
C GLN A 162 -10.24 -2.64 -25.06
N LYS A 163 -11.46 -2.55 -24.53
CA LYS A 163 -11.93 -1.39 -23.76
C LYS A 163 -12.33 -1.72 -22.34
N ILE A 164 -12.56 -2.98 -22.03
CA ILE A 164 -13.10 -3.39 -20.73
C ILE A 164 -12.15 -4.40 -20.11
N GLY A 165 -11.69 -4.11 -18.91
CA GLY A 165 -10.95 -5.01 -18.05
C GLY A 165 -11.67 -5.25 -16.72
N ILE A 166 -11.43 -6.39 -16.12
CA ILE A 166 -11.86 -6.75 -14.77
C ILE A 166 -10.62 -7.02 -13.95
N GLU A 167 -10.54 -6.38 -12.80
CA GLU A 167 -9.47 -6.58 -11.84
C GLU A 167 -10.04 -7.13 -10.54
N GLY A 168 -9.47 -8.23 -10.07
CA GLY A 168 -9.73 -8.78 -8.73
C GLY A 168 -8.47 -8.73 -7.89
N LYS A 169 -8.58 -8.37 -6.61
CA LYS A 169 -7.43 -8.28 -5.70
C LYS A 169 -7.79 -8.78 -4.30
N ILE A 170 -6.87 -9.49 -3.70
CA ILE A 170 -6.89 -9.91 -2.29
C ILE A 170 -5.61 -9.38 -1.65
N THR A 171 -5.71 -8.63 -0.56
CA THR A 171 -4.55 -8.05 0.12
C THR A 171 -4.83 -7.80 1.59
N ASN A 172 -3.80 -7.77 2.42
CA ASN A 172 -3.88 -7.22 3.77
C ASN A 172 -3.34 -5.77 3.85
N SER A 173 -2.94 -5.19 2.72
CA SER A 173 -2.55 -3.78 2.63
C SER A 173 -3.77 -2.88 2.80
N PHE A 174 -3.61 -1.79 3.54
CA PHE A 174 -4.69 -0.83 3.76
C PHE A 174 -4.82 0.19 2.62
N GLY A 175 -3.72 0.69 2.09
CA GLY A 175 -3.71 1.77 1.12
C GLY A 175 -3.14 1.38 -0.24
N GLU A 176 -3.37 2.24 -1.23
CA GLU A 176 -2.91 2.03 -2.61
C GLU A 176 -1.57 2.73 -2.91
N THR A 177 -1.17 3.69 -2.08
CA THR A 177 0.10 4.40 -2.28
C THR A 177 1.26 3.62 -1.68
N PRO A 178 2.51 3.84 -2.10
CA PRO A 178 3.67 3.22 -1.48
C PRO A 178 3.78 3.48 0.03
N SER A 179 3.31 4.63 0.52
CA SER A 179 3.32 4.98 1.94
C SER A 179 2.28 4.20 2.73
N THR A 180 1.02 4.24 2.30
CA THR A 180 -0.10 3.59 2.97
C THR A 180 -0.22 2.12 2.61
N GLY A 181 0.37 1.69 1.50
CA GLY A 181 0.43 0.30 1.07
C GLY A 181 1.26 -0.59 2.00
N LEU A 182 2.15 -0.01 2.79
CA LEU A 182 2.87 -0.73 3.83
C LEU A 182 2.02 -0.96 5.08
N LEU A 183 0.95 -0.18 5.30
CA LEU A 183 0.08 -0.30 6.45
C LEU A 183 -0.89 -1.48 6.30
N THR A 184 -1.22 -2.14 7.39
CA THR A 184 -2.28 -3.15 7.44
C THR A 184 -3.40 -2.70 8.36
N ILE A 185 -4.60 -3.23 8.13
CA ILE A 185 -5.77 -2.87 8.92
C ILE A 185 -5.65 -3.46 10.33
N PRO A 186 -6.05 -2.69 11.37
CA PRO A 186 -5.94 -3.09 12.77
C PRO A 186 -6.78 -4.29 13.18
N SER A 187 -7.80 -4.68 12.40
CA SER A 187 -8.69 -5.78 12.77
C SER A 187 -8.15 -7.12 12.32
N ASP A 188 -7.32 -7.76 13.13
CA ASP A 188 -6.89 -9.16 12.99
C ASP A 188 -6.10 -9.48 11.71
N ASN A 189 -5.54 -8.50 11.03
CA ASN A 189 -4.80 -8.69 9.77
C ASN A 189 -5.61 -9.47 8.71
N LYS A 190 -6.93 -9.25 8.68
CA LYS A 190 -7.82 -9.92 7.72
C LYS A 190 -7.60 -9.43 6.31
N PRO A 191 -7.69 -10.32 5.31
CA PRO A 191 -7.58 -9.91 3.92
C PRO A 191 -8.76 -9.01 3.50
N LEU A 192 -8.44 -8.05 2.66
CA LEU A 192 -9.38 -7.22 1.93
C LEU A 192 -9.57 -7.81 0.54
N TYR A 193 -10.77 -7.72 0.04
CA TYR A 193 -11.15 -8.13 -1.31
C TYR A 193 -11.61 -6.90 -2.08
N SER A 194 -11.14 -6.74 -3.29
CA SER A 194 -11.64 -5.71 -4.21
C SER A 194 -11.88 -6.30 -5.59
N ALA A 195 -12.87 -5.75 -6.27
CA ALA A 195 -13.14 -6.00 -7.67
C ALA A 195 -13.39 -4.67 -8.36
N ASN A 196 -12.69 -4.42 -9.46
CA ASN A 196 -12.78 -3.20 -10.24
C ASN A 196 -13.17 -3.52 -11.68
N LEU A 197 -14.04 -2.71 -12.24
CA LEU A 197 -14.30 -2.67 -13.67
C LEU A 197 -13.50 -1.49 -14.25
N VAL A 198 -12.58 -1.79 -15.15
CA VAL A 198 -11.76 -0.77 -15.83
C VAL A 198 -12.33 -0.54 -17.21
N TYR A 199 -12.65 0.70 -17.52
CA TYR A 199 -13.07 1.10 -18.86
C TYR A 199 -12.08 2.11 -19.44
N ASN A 200 -11.48 1.75 -20.58
CA ASN A 200 -10.61 2.64 -21.32
C ASN A 200 -11.22 2.95 -22.71
N PRO A 201 -11.73 4.16 -22.94
CA PRO A 201 -12.37 4.52 -24.21
C PRO A 201 -11.40 4.45 -25.41
N TYR A 202 -10.10 4.60 -25.18
CA TYR A 202 -9.06 4.59 -26.22
C TYR A 202 -8.47 3.20 -26.49
N GLY A 203 -8.94 2.19 -25.79
CA GLY A 203 -8.42 0.84 -25.83
C GLY A 203 -7.36 0.58 -24.76
N LEU A 204 -7.28 -0.67 -24.33
CA LEU A 204 -6.26 -1.16 -23.40
C LEU A 204 -5.04 -1.57 -24.23
N ASP A 205 -4.24 -0.61 -24.69
CA ASP A 205 -2.96 -0.88 -25.36
C ASP A 205 -1.91 -1.29 -24.32
N TYR A 206 -1.94 -2.55 -23.92
CA TYR A 206 -0.89 -3.15 -23.10
C TYR A 206 0.24 -3.71 -23.98
N LYS A 207 0.85 -2.87 -24.77
CA LYS A 207 2.21 -3.13 -25.24
C LYS A 207 3.16 -2.56 -24.20
N LEU A 208 3.62 -3.41 -23.29
CA LEU A 208 4.80 -3.15 -22.46
C LEU A 208 6.06 -3.14 -23.31
#